data_5b3a7bad2af2e7431cbdd9c6d4c2669e
#
_entry.id   5b3a7bad2af2e7431cbdd9c6d4c2669e
#
_cell.length_a   1.000
_cell.length_b   1.000
_cell.length_c   1.000
_cell.angle_alpha   90.00
_cell.angle_beta   90.00
_cell.angle_gamma   90.00
#
_symmetry.space_group_name_H-M   'P 1'
#
loop_
_entity.id
_entity.type
_entity.pdbx_description
1 polymer ?
#
loop_
_entity_poly.entity_id
_entity_poly.type
_entity_poly.pdbx_seq_one_letter_code
_entity_poly.pdbx_strand_id
1 'polypeptide(L)'
;MDKRILFTLALGAMSQVFAHAWEPKGDKIKTVWAEQVTPENVWQSYPRPQLQRAEWINLNGLWKYAVTDQNTPRKNVSFEGEILVPFAIESSLSGVQKTFLPTDKLWYQREFTLDPSWKNKSAILHFGAVDYECQVWVNNRLVGTHKGGNNRSRSILLNT
;
A
#
# COMPACT_ATOMS: atom_id res chain seq x y z
N MET A 1 2.85 66.81 6.37
CA MET A 1 1.88 65.67 6.20
C MET A 1 2.72 64.42 6.00
N ASP A 2 3.05 63.71 7.10
CA ASP A 2 3.87 62.50 7.08
C ASP A 2 2.97 61.29 6.93
N LYS A 3 3.08 60.57 5.81
CA LYS A 3 2.46 59.28 5.57
C LYS A 3 3.35 58.19 6.13
N ARG A 4 3.01 57.69 7.33
CA ARG A 4 3.62 56.47 7.88
C ARG A 4 2.97 55.24 7.22
N ILE A 5 3.75 54.50 6.43
CA ILE A 5 3.33 53.21 5.87
C ILE A 5 3.62 52.15 6.91
N LEU A 6 2.57 51.52 7.45
CA LEU A 6 2.67 50.39 8.36
C LEU A 6 2.80 49.10 7.51
N PHE A 7 3.98 48.46 7.57
CA PHE A 7 4.17 47.11 7.00
C PHE A 7 3.75 46.09 8.06
N THR A 8 2.64 45.40 7.84
CA THR A 8 2.23 44.27 8.66
C THR A 8 2.85 43.00 8.08
N LEU A 9 3.89 42.46 8.75
CA LEU A 9 4.43 41.15 8.43
C LEU A 9 3.45 40.08 8.93
N ALA A 10 2.72 39.44 8.03
CA ALA A 10 1.96 38.24 8.35
C ALA A 10 2.92 37.05 8.44
N LEU A 11 3.25 36.62 9.64
CA LEU A 11 3.98 35.36 9.89
C LEU A 11 3.02 34.22 9.65
N GLY A 12 3.06 33.63 8.46
CA GLY A 12 2.37 32.38 8.13
C GLY A 12 3.00 31.24 8.91
N ALA A 13 2.30 30.70 9.90
CA ALA A 13 2.69 29.46 10.56
C ALA A 13 2.58 28.32 9.54
N MET A 14 3.70 27.93 8.97
CA MET A 14 3.83 26.70 8.18
C MET A 14 3.68 25.52 9.14
N SER A 15 2.49 24.94 9.22
CA SER A 15 2.28 23.67 9.90
C SER A 15 3.08 22.62 9.14
N GLN A 16 4.24 22.24 9.65
CA GLN A 16 4.96 21.07 9.16
C GLN A 16 4.16 19.84 9.54
N VAL A 17 3.45 19.28 8.58
CA VAL A 17 2.89 17.93 8.69
C VAL A 17 4.10 16.99 8.67
N PHE A 18 4.56 16.57 9.84
CA PHE A 18 5.52 15.49 9.94
C PHE A 18 4.82 14.23 9.43
N ALA A 19 5.10 13.85 8.19
CA ALA A 19 4.78 12.52 7.73
C ALA A 19 5.50 11.55 8.67
N HIS A 20 4.75 10.76 9.43
CA HIS A 20 5.33 9.77 10.33
C HIS A 20 6.06 8.75 9.44
N ALA A 21 7.39 8.73 9.53
CA ALA A 21 8.19 7.78 8.77
C ALA A 21 7.81 6.36 9.24
N TRP A 22 7.62 5.44 8.30
CA TRP A 22 7.37 4.05 8.64
C TRP A 22 8.52 3.47 9.48
N GLU A 23 8.15 2.70 10.52
CA GLU A 23 9.09 1.93 11.33
C GLU A 23 8.48 0.58 11.74
N PRO A 24 9.30 -0.44 11.99
CA PRO A 24 8.83 -1.70 12.55
C PRO A 24 8.17 -1.48 13.89
N LYS A 25 7.00 -2.07 14.13
CA LYS A 25 6.22 -1.86 15.35
C LYS A 25 6.31 -3.04 16.32
N GLY A 26 6.27 -2.71 17.62
CA GLY A 26 6.20 -3.70 18.70
C GLY A 26 7.48 -4.48 18.94
N ASP A 27 7.33 -5.58 19.67
CA ASP A 27 8.40 -6.38 20.28
C ASP A 27 8.51 -7.80 19.73
N LYS A 28 7.72 -8.16 18.73
CA LYS A 28 7.76 -9.50 18.12
C LYS A 28 9.14 -9.79 17.54
N ILE A 29 9.50 -11.07 17.53
CA ILE A 29 10.77 -11.59 17.03
C ILE A 29 11.03 -11.08 15.61
N LYS A 30 12.22 -10.52 15.42
CA LYS A 30 12.74 -10.06 14.14
C LYS A 30 14.01 -10.82 13.80
N THR A 31 14.26 -11.02 12.53
CA THR A 31 15.54 -11.53 12.05
C THR A 31 16.55 -10.39 11.98
N VAL A 32 17.84 -10.73 11.88
CA VAL A 32 18.92 -9.74 11.71
C VAL A 32 18.76 -8.87 10.47
N TRP A 33 18.06 -9.34 9.46
CA TRP A 33 17.77 -8.58 8.23
C TRP A 33 16.63 -7.57 8.38
N ALA A 34 15.85 -7.67 9.45
CA ALA A 34 14.72 -6.78 9.67
C ALA A 34 15.12 -5.31 9.79
N GLU A 35 16.31 -5.04 10.34
CA GLU A 35 16.86 -3.69 10.49
C GLU A 35 17.23 -3.03 9.16
N GLN A 36 17.39 -3.83 8.11
CA GLN A 36 17.73 -3.35 6.76
C GLN A 36 16.49 -3.09 5.89
N VAL A 37 15.30 -3.46 6.36
CA VAL A 37 14.06 -3.30 5.59
C VAL A 37 13.58 -1.87 5.64
N THR A 38 13.31 -1.31 4.47
CA THR A 38 12.67 -0.01 4.31
C THR A 38 11.53 -0.11 3.30
N PRO A 39 10.59 0.85 3.28
CA PRO A 39 9.53 0.89 2.27
C PRO A 39 10.05 0.89 0.83
N GLU A 40 11.24 1.43 0.59
CA GLU A 40 11.84 1.58 -0.73
C GLU A 40 12.57 0.32 -1.19
N ASN A 41 13.11 -0.48 -0.27
CA ASN A 41 13.91 -1.65 -0.62
C ASN A 41 13.21 -2.99 -0.46
N VAL A 42 11.97 -3.00 0.07
CA VAL A 42 11.25 -4.23 0.38
C VAL A 42 10.99 -5.06 -0.88
N TRP A 43 11.65 -6.22 -0.95
CA TRP A 43 11.44 -7.24 -1.99
C TRP A 43 11.45 -6.68 -3.42
N GLN A 44 12.49 -5.95 -3.79
CA GLN A 44 12.61 -5.30 -5.09
C GLN A 44 13.00 -6.25 -6.23
N SER A 45 13.40 -7.49 -5.91
CA SER A 45 13.76 -8.46 -6.94
C SER A 45 12.54 -8.94 -7.72
N TYR A 46 12.72 -9.14 -9.05
CA TYR A 46 11.66 -9.72 -9.86
C TYR A 46 11.31 -11.14 -9.37
N PRO A 47 10.01 -11.43 -9.13
CA PRO A 47 9.61 -12.65 -8.41
C PRO A 47 9.77 -13.95 -9.22
N ARG A 48 10.09 -13.86 -10.50
CA ARG A 48 10.26 -15.03 -11.41
C ARG A 48 11.46 -14.84 -12.32
N PRO A 49 12.67 -15.07 -11.84
CA PRO A 49 13.88 -14.80 -12.62
C PRO A 49 13.95 -15.56 -13.95
N GLN A 50 13.29 -16.73 -14.06
CA GLN A 50 13.26 -17.51 -15.31
C GLN A 50 12.36 -16.91 -16.40
N LEU A 51 11.44 -16.01 -16.02
CA LEU A 51 10.46 -15.39 -16.93
C LEU A 51 10.43 -13.87 -16.72
N GLN A 52 11.58 -13.29 -16.48
CA GLN A 52 11.70 -11.85 -16.21
C GLN A 52 11.21 -11.04 -17.42
N ARG A 53 10.41 -10.01 -17.13
CA ARG A 53 9.94 -9.03 -18.09
C ARG A 53 10.74 -7.76 -17.94
N ALA A 54 11.06 -7.11 -19.05
CA ALA A 54 11.76 -5.82 -19.03
C ALA A 54 10.86 -4.70 -18.51
N GLU A 55 9.57 -4.76 -18.84
CA GLU A 55 8.59 -3.75 -18.42
C GLU A 55 7.76 -4.30 -17.24
N TRP A 56 8.03 -3.82 -16.05
CA TRP A 56 7.28 -4.16 -14.85
C TRP A 56 7.47 -3.09 -13.77
N ILE A 57 6.53 -3.04 -12.84
CA ILE A 57 6.57 -2.15 -11.68
C ILE A 57 6.36 -3.01 -10.44
N ASN A 58 7.21 -2.83 -9.43
CA ASN A 58 7.00 -3.40 -8.12
C ASN A 58 6.04 -2.53 -7.31
N LEU A 59 4.94 -3.10 -6.84
CA LEU A 59 3.96 -2.42 -6.02
C LEU A 59 4.12 -2.75 -4.52
N ASN A 60 5.17 -3.45 -4.10
CA ASN A 60 5.51 -3.55 -2.68
C ASN A 60 5.87 -2.16 -2.13
N GLY A 61 5.80 -2.01 -0.83
CA GLY A 61 6.01 -0.73 -0.15
C GLY A 61 4.79 -0.32 0.66
N LEU A 62 4.64 0.96 0.94
CA LEU A 62 3.55 1.46 1.76
C LEU A 62 2.23 1.47 1.00
N TRP A 63 1.20 0.93 1.66
CA TRP A 63 -0.19 0.95 1.23
C TRP A 63 -1.03 1.52 2.37
N LYS A 64 -2.08 2.25 2.06
CA LYS A 64 -3.11 2.59 3.06
C LYS A 64 -3.84 1.32 3.47
N TYR A 65 -4.18 1.19 4.76
CA TYR A 65 -4.93 0.05 5.27
C TYR A 65 -6.08 0.49 6.18
N ALA A 66 -7.07 -0.38 6.29
CA ALA A 66 -8.13 -0.30 7.29
C ALA A 66 -8.59 -1.70 7.69
N VAL A 67 -8.98 -1.87 8.95
CA VAL A 67 -9.62 -3.09 9.45
C VAL A 67 -11.05 -2.75 9.80
N THR A 68 -12.00 -3.48 9.25
CA THR A 68 -13.43 -3.26 9.50
C THR A 68 -14.14 -4.58 9.75
N ASP A 69 -15.37 -4.53 10.24
CA ASP A 69 -16.27 -5.66 10.22
C ASP A 69 -16.50 -6.16 8.78
N GLN A 70 -16.74 -7.48 8.63
CA GLN A 70 -16.95 -8.12 7.32
C GLN A 70 -18.08 -7.50 6.49
N ASN A 71 -19.11 -6.97 7.17
CA ASN A 71 -20.29 -6.40 6.52
C ASN A 71 -20.12 -4.92 6.13
N THR A 72 -19.00 -4.31 6.48
CA THR A 72 -18.75 -2.90 6.16
C THR A 72 -18.72 -2.68 4.65
N PRO A 73 -19.61 -1.85 4.11
CA PRO A 73 -19.59 -1.50 2.69
C PRO A 73 -18.32 -0.72 2.34
N ARG A 74 -17.74 -0.98 1.16
CA ARG A 74 -16.51 -0.32 0.69
C ARG A 74 -16.57 1.22 0.77
N LYS A 75 -17.72 1.83 0.48
CA LYS A 75 -17.91 3.30 0.54
C LYS A 75 -17.79 3.90 1.94
N ASN A 76 -17.89 3.07 2.98
CA ASN A 76 -17.82 3.47 4.38
C ASN A 76 -16.45 3.18 5.01
N VAL A 77 -15.47 2.72 4.23
CA VAL A 77 -14.12 2.43 4.72
C VAL A 77 -13.36 3.73 4.94
N SER A 78 -12.87 3.90 6.17
CA SER A 78 -11.94 4.98 6.53
C SER A 78 -10.57 4.35 6.80
N PHE A 79 -9.54 4.79 6.09
CA PHE A 79 -8.19 4.27 6.27
C PHE A 79 -7.60 4.75 7.59
N GLU A 80 -6.95 3.82 8.31
CA GLU A 80 -6.37 4.05 9.63
C GLU A 80 -4.93 4.53 9.57
N GLY A 81 -4.21 4.21 8.50
CA GLY A 81 -2.80 4.54 8.35
C GLY A 81 -2.17 3.78 7.18
N GLU A 82 -0.87 3.53 7.30
CA GLU A 82 -0.08 2.84 6.28
C GLU A 82 0.46 1.52 6.80
N ILE A 83 0.57 0.55 5.91
CA ILE A 83 1.11 -0.79 6.15
C ILE A 83 2.15 -1.12 5.11
N LEU A 84 3.26 -1.74 5.52
CA LEU A 84 4.31 -2.17 4.59
C LEU A 84 3.97 -3.53 3.98
N VAL A 85 3.58 -3.53 2.72
CA VAL A 85 3.36 -4.74 1.91
C VAL A 85 4.72 -5.25 1.41
N PRO A 86 5.01 -6.58 1.49
CA PRO A 86 4.07 -7.69 1.62
C PRO A 86 3.95 -8.31 3.03
N PHE A 87 4.29 -7.59 4.07
CA PHE A 87 4.22 -8.12 5.43
C PHE A 87 2.78 -8.25 5.94
N ALA A 88 2.48 -9.38 6.60
CA ALA A 88 1.19 -9.58 7.25
C ALA A 88 0.95 -8.54 8.36
N ILE A 89 -0.30 -8.11 8.52
CA ILE A 89 -0.68 -7.05 9.48
C ILE A 89 -0.25 -7.35 10.92
N GLU A 90 -0.14 -8.62 11.29
CA GLU A 90 0.29 -9.06 12.62
C GLU A 90 1.80 -9.00 12.82
N SER A 91 2.57 -8.86 11.74
CA SER A 91 4.02 -8.84 11.82
C SER A 91 4.55 -7.46 12.26
N SER A 92 5.70 -7.45 12.91
CA SER A 92 6.39 -6.21 13.28
C SER A 92 6.73 -5.35 12.06
N LEU A 93 7.21 -5.99 10.99
CA LEU A 93 7.62 -5.31 9.74
C LEU A 93 6.45 -4.75 8.94
N SER A 94 5.21 -5.10 9.27
CA SER A 94 4.07 -4.41 8.68
C SER A 94 4.00 -2.92 9.07
N GLY A 95 4.61 -2.55 10.21
CA GLY A 95 4.48 -1.24 10.85
C GLY A 95 3.17 -1.08 11.63
N VAL A 96 2.32 -2.12 11.66
CA VAL A 96 0.99 -2.10 12.29
C VAL A 96 0.92 -3.01 13.51
N GLN A 97 1.32 -4.29 13.38
CA GLN A 97 1.30 -5.32 14.41
C GLN A 97 -0.08 -5.45 15.10
N LYS A 98 -1.14 -5.50 14.32
CA LYS A 98 -2.52 -5.63 14.81
C LYS A 98 -3.01 -7.05 14.66
N THR A 99 -3.67 -7.60 15.68
CA THR A 99 -4.34 -8.90 15.56
C THR A 99 -5.50 -8.80 14.58
N PHE A 100 -5.59 -9.75 13.67
CA PHE A 100 -6.65 -9.85 12.68
C PHE A 100 -7.56 -11.04 13.01
N LEU A 101 -8.84 -10.79 13.15
CA LEU A 101 -9.82 -11.78 13.57
C LEU A 101 -10.59 -12.36 12.36
N PRO A 102 -11.15 -13.57 12.46
CA PRO A 102 -11.95 -14.16 11.39
C PRO A 102 -13.20 -13.35 11.00
N THR A 103 -13.64 -12.45 11.89
CA THR A 103 -14.75 -11.53 11.67
C THR A 103 -14.37 -10.24 10.98
N ASP A 104 -13.07 -10.02 10.81
CA ASP A 104 -12.54 -8.78 10.27
C ASP A 104 -12.40 -8.85 8.74
N LYS A 105 -12.42 -7.68 8.14
CA LYS A 105 -12.07 -7.45 6.73
C LYS A 105 -10.94 -6.44 6.66
N LEU A 106 -9.86 -6.83 6.00
CA LEU A 106 -8.69 -5.97 5.79
C LEU A 106 -8.77 -5.32 4.41
N TRP A 107 -8.61 -4.02 4.39
CA TRP A 107 -8.62 -3.19 3.19
C TRP A 107 -7.22 -2.67 2.93
N TYR A 108 -6.84 -2.70 1.65
CA TYR A 108 -5.60 -2.12 1.17
C TYR A 108 -5.92 -1.15 0.04
N GLN A 109 -5.22 -0.02 0.01
CA GLN A 109 -5.29 0.93 -1.09
C GLN A 109 -3.91 1.46 -1.42
N ARG A 110 -3.59 1.51 -2.72
CA ARG A 110 -2.42 2.18 -3.25
C ARG A 110 -2.75 2.91 -4.53
N GLU A 111 -2.17 4.08 -4.69
CA GLU A 111 -2.19 4.82 -5.94
C GLU A 111 -0.84 4.62 -6.64
N PHE A 112 -0.87 4.44 -7.94
CA PHE A 112 0.33 4.33 -8.77
C PHE A 112 0.04 4.83 -10.19
N THR A 113 1.09 5.27 -10.87
CA THR A 113 1.00 5.73 -12.26
C THR A 113 1.72 4.74 -13.16
N LEU A 114 1.08 4.36 -14.25
CA LEU A 114 1.71 3.57 -15.29
C LEU A 114 2.60 4.45 -16.16
N ASP A 115 3.70 3.88 -16.66
CA ASP A 115 4.57 4.56 -17.60
C ASP A 115 3.76 4.95 -18.86
N PRO A 116 3.85 6.18 -19.36
CA PRO A 116 3.16 6.62 -20.57
C PRO A 116 3.45 5.78 -21.81
N SER A 117 4.62 5.12 -21.87
CA SER A 117 4.97 4.18 -22.94
C SER A 117 4.12 2.91 -22.97
N TRP A 118 3.36 2.66 -21.88
CA TRP A 118 2.44 1.52 -21.80
C TRP A 118 1.05 1.81 -22.36
N LYS A 119 0.83 3.04 -22.85
CA LYS A 119 -0.42 3.39 -23.51
C LYS A 119 -0.72 2.40 -24.65
N ASN A 120 -1.95 1.91 -24.69
CA ASN A 120 -2.44 0.87 -25.62
C ASN A 120 -1.84 -0.54 -25.36
N LYS A 121 -1.16 -0.78 -24.22
CA LYS A 121 -0.76 -2.11 -23.77
C LYS A 121 -1.73 -2.63 -22.72
N SER A 122 -1.75 -3.94 -22.56
CA SER A 122 -2.47 -4.57 -21.45
C SER A 122 -1.54 -4.71 -20.25
N ALA A 123 -1.82 -4.00 -19.18
CA ALA A 123 -1.10 -4.18 -17.91
C ALA A 123 -1.74 -5.33 -17.12
N ILE A 124 -0.91 -6.20 -16.56
CA ILE A 124 -1.35 -7.34 -15.76
C ILE A 124 -0.92 -7.12 -14.31
N LEU A 125 -1.87 -7.13 -13.39
CA LEU A 125 -1.60 -7.06 -11.97
C LEU A 125 -1.41 -8.47 -11.40
N HIS A 126 -0.28 -8.72 -10.75
CA HIS A 126 0.07 -10.00 -10.16
C HIS A 126 0.12 -9.91 -8.63
N PHE A 127 -0.52 -10.87 -7.96
CA PHE A 127 -0.37 -11.08 -6.53
C PHE A 127 0.39 -12.38 -6.29
N GLY A 128 1.39 -12.36 -5.43
CA GLY A 128 2.14 -13.55 -5.04
C GLY A 128 1.28 -14.52 -4.24
N ALA A 129 0.61 -14.02 -3.23
CA ALA A 129 -0.40 -14.71 -2.42
C ALA A 129 -1.27 -13.68 -1.71
N VAL A 130 -2.54 -13.99 -1.54
CA VAL A 130 -3.47 -13.25 -0.66
C VAL A 130 -4.35 -14.29 0.02
N ASP A 131 -4.23 -14.40 1.33
CA ASP A 131 -4.97 -15.37 2.13
C ASP A 131 -6.21 -14.69 2.75
N TYR A 132 -7.34 -15.29 2.68
CA TYR A 132 -7.76 -16.51 2.00
C TYR A 132 -8.71 -16.17 0.85
N GLU A 133 -9.53 -15.12 1.01
CA GLU A 133 -10.48 -14.62 0.02
C GLU A 133 -10.26 -13.12 -0.20
N CYS A 134 -10.14 -12.71 -1.44
CA CYS A 134 -9.97 -11.30 -1.74
C CYS A 134 -10.76 -10.83 -2.97
N GLN A 135 -11.03 -9.54 -2.99
CA GLN A 135 -11.58 -8.80 -4.11
C GLN A 135 -10.60 -7.70 -4.51
N VAL A 136 -10.37 -7.54 -5.79
CA VAL A 136 -9.48 -6.52 -6.32
C VAL A 136 -10.28 -5.50 -7.13
N TRP A 137 -10.05 -4.25 -6.82
CA TRP A 137 -10.72 -3.11 -7.44
C TRP A 137 -9.69 -2.17 -8.06
N VAL A 138 -9.91 -1.74 -9.27
CA VAL A 138 -9.09 -0.73 -9.94
C VAL A 138 -10.01 0.39 -10.42
N ASN A 139 -9.68 1.64 -10.07
CA ASN A 139 -10.48 2.81 -10.40
C ASN A 139 -11.98 2.60 -10.10
N ASN A 140 -12.28 2.07 -8.89
CA ASN A 140 -13.63 1.76 -8.41
C ASN A 140 -14.36 0.62 -9.15
N ARG A 141 -13.73 -0.06 -10.08
CA ARG A 141 -14.28 -1.21 -10.81
C ARG A 141 -13.75 -2.51 -10.22
N LEU A 142 -14.62 -3.46 -9.89
CA LEU A 142 -14.23 -4.81 -9.52
C LEU A 142 -13.61 -5.50 -10.74
N VAL A 143 -12.39 -5.95 -10.60
CA VAL A 143 -11.60 -6.51 -11.69
C VAL A 143 -11.18 -7.95 -11.43
N GLY A 144 -11.34 -8.45 -10.21
CA GLY A 144 -11.08 -9.86 -9.88
C GLY A 144 -11.45 -10.23 -8.47
N THR A 145 -11.63 -11.53 -8.29
CA THR A 145 -11.81 -12.20 -7.00
C THR A 145 -10.90 -13.40 -6.94
N HIS A 146 -10.43 -13.75 -5.76
CA HIS A 146 -9.61 -14.93 -5.56
C HIS A 146 -9.98 -15.59 -4.22
N LYS A 147 -9.87 -16.92 -4.19
CA LYS A 147 -10.02 -17.73 -2.98
C LYS A 147 -8.94 -18.80 -2.93
N GLY A 148 -8.17 -18.83 -1.85
CA GLY A 148 -7.04 -19.71 -1.62
C GLY A 148 -5.84 -18.98 -1.03
N GLY A 149 -5.12 -19.59 -0.05
CA GLY A 149 -4.02 -18.95 0.68
C GLY A 149 -2.72 -18.94 -0.11
N ASN A 150 -2.29 -20.09 -0.63
CA ASN A 150 -0.95 -20.26 -1.22
C ASN A 150 -0.92 -20.24 -2.75
N ASN A 151 -2.05 -20.06 -3.40
CA ASN A 151 -2.12 -20.03 -4.85
C ASN A 151 -1.91 -18.59 -5.34
N ARG A 152 -0.95 -18.45 -6.26
CA ARG A 152 -0.76 -17.19 -6.97
C ARG A 152 -2.04 -16.84 -7.71
N SER A 153 -2.63 -15.71 -7.36
CA SER A 153 -3.76 -15.20 -8.13
C SER A 153 -3.22 -14.46 -9.36
N ARG A 154 -3.62 -14.90 -10.53
CA ARG A 154 -3.49 -14.09 -11.75
C ARG A 154 -4.73 -13.19 -11.78
N SER A 155 -4.56 -11.94 -11.70
CA SER A 155 -4.35 -11.01 -12.75
C SER A 155 -5.57 -10.39 -13.36
N ILE A 156 -5.54 -9.18 -13.33
CA ILE A 156 -6.53 -8.29 -13.89
C ILE A 156 -5.86 -7.57 -15.05
N LEU A 157 -6.43 -7.71 -16.23
CA LEU A 157 -6.06 -6.90 -17.37
C LEU A 157 -6.58 -5.49 -17.18
N LEU A 158 -5.65 -4.55 -17.07
CA LEU A 158 -5.95 -3.12 -17.16
C LEU A 158 -5.69 -2.70 -18.60
N ASN A 159 -6.73 -2.31 -19.31
CA ASN A 159 -6.55 -1.60 -20.58
C ASN A 159 -6.11 -0.17 -20.24
N THR A 160 -4.91 0.19 -20.60
CA THR A 160 -4.32 1.51 -20.38
C THR A 160 -4.65 2.46 -21.52
#